data_c6679f5589aae5172622ca09c5679472
#
_entry.id   c6679f5589aae5172622ca09c5679472
#
_cell.length_a   1.000
_cell.length_b   1.000
_cell.length_c   1.000
_cell.angle_alpha   90.00
_cell.angle_beta   90.00
_cell.angle_gamma   90.00
#
_symmetry.space_group_name_H-M   'P 1'
#
loop_
_entity.id
_entity.type
_entity.pdbx_description
1 polymer ?
#
loop_
_entity_poly.entity_id
_entity_poly.type
_entity_poly.pdbx_seq_one_letter_code
_entity_poly.pdbx_strand_id
1 'polypeptide(L)'
;MSRSKRDSNFYSVEIGDSTFTVLKRYQNLKPIGSGAQGIVCAAYDAILERNVAIKKLSRPFQNQTHAKRAYRELVLMKCVNHKNIIGLLNVFTPQKSLDEFQDVYIVMELMDANLCQVIQMELDHERMSYLLYQMLCGIKHLHSAGIIHRDLKPSNIVVKSDCTLKILDFGLARTAGTSFMMTPYVVTRYYRAPEVILGMGYKENVDLWSVGCIMGEMVCHKILFPGRDYIDQWNKVIEQLGTPCPEFMKKLQPTVRTYVENRPKYAGYSFEKLFPDVLFPADSEHNKLKASQARDLLSKMLVIDASKRISVDEALQHPYINVWYDPSEAEAPPPKIPDKQLDEREHTIEEWKELIYKEVLDLEERTKNGVVRGQPSPLGAAVISGSQHPSSSSSVNDVSSVSTDATLASDTDSSLEASSGPLGCCR
;
A
#
# COMPACT_ATOMS: atom_id res chain seq x y z
N MET A 1 -4.21 43.52 -16.83
CA MET A 1 -3.39 42.30 -16.69
C MET A 1 -4.28 41.08 -16.93
N SER A 2 -4.08 40.40 -18.04
CA SER A 2 -4.86 39.18 -18.30
C SER A 2 -4.39 38.09 -17.34
N ARG A 3 -5.29 37.63 -16.49
CA ARG A 3 -5.05 36.43 -15.70
C ARG A 3 -4.79 35.28 -16.68
N SER A 4 -3.75 34.49 -16.46
CA SER A 4 -3.51 33.33 -17.31
C SER A 4 -4.70 32.37 -17.19
N LYS A 5 -4.96 31.58 -18.26
CA LYS A 5 -6.02 30.59 -18.27
C LYS A 5 -5.91 29.62 -17.09
N ARG A 6 -4.68 29.33 -16.64
CA ARG A 6 -4.44 28.46 -15.49
C ARG A 6 -5.04 29.02 -14.20
N ASP A 7 -4.80 30.32 -13.91
CA ASP A 7 -5.31 30.96 -12.69
C ASP A 7 -6.83 30.95 -12.62
N SER A 8 -7.52 31.10 -13.78
CA SER A 8 -8.99 31.09 -13.81
C SER A 8 -9.60 29.72 -13.59
N ASN A 9 -8.83 28.64 -13.74
CA ASN A 9 -9.30 27.28 -13.59
C ASN A 9 -9.11 26.70 -12.18
N PHE A 10 -8.44 27.45 -11.30
CA PHE A 10 -8.13 27.00 -9.95
C PHE A 10 -8.84 27.84 -8.90
N TYR A 11 -9.06 27.24 -7.74
CA TYR A 11 -9.48 27.96 -6.56
C TYR A 11 -8.74 27.38 -5.34
N SER A 12 -8.66 28.15 -4.29
CA SER A 12 -7.95 27.75 -3.07
C SER A 12 -8.91 27.55 -1.91
N VAL A 13 -8.64 26.54 -1.10
CA VAL A 13 -9.39 26.27 0.13
C VAL A 13 -8.40 25.87 1.22
N GLU A 14 -8.65 26.37 2.43
CA GLU A 14 -7.82 26.03 3.59
C GLU A 14 -8.25 24.69 4.16
N ILE A 15 -7.30 23.76 4.29
CA ILE A 15 -7.49 22.44 4.90
C ILE A 15 -6.49 22.32 6.04
N GLY A 16 -6.96 22.51 7.26
CA GLY A 16 -6.06 22.56 8.41
C GLY A 16 -5.03 23.67 8.25
N ASP A 17 -3.77 23.33 8.36
CA ASP A 17 -2.66 24.28 8.19
C ASP A 17 -2.15 24.37 6.76
N SER A 18 -2.82 23.72 5.82
CA SER A 18 -2.41 23.66 4.41
C SER A 18 -3.44 24.33 3.51
N THR A 19 -2.97 24.87 2.38
CA THR A 19 -3.83 25.42 1.34
C THR A 19 -3.87 24.45 0.17
N PHE A 20 -5.08 24.04 -0.22
CA PHE A 20 -5.30 23.27 -1.44
C PHE A 20 -5.72 24.21 -2.57
N THR A 21 -4.92 24.30 -3.60
CA THR A 21 -5.23 25.05 -4.82
C THR A 21 -5.50 24.05 -5.93
N VAL A 22 -6.77 23.83 -6.22
CA VAL A 22 -7.23 22.74 -7.07
C VAL A 22 -8.09 23.24 -8.21
N LEU A 23 -8.26 22.39 -9.22
CA LEU A 23 -9.15 22.69 -10.34
C LEU A 23 -10.59 22.82 -9.84
N LYS A 24 -11.36 23.72 -10.45
CA LYS A 24 -12.74 24.00 -10.05
C LYS A 24 -13.69 22.82 -10.16
N ARG A 25 -13.34 21.83 -10.96
CA ARG A 25 -14.12 20.60 -11.07
C ARG A 25 -14.19 19.83 -9.75
N TYR A 26 -13.20 19.98 -8.88
CA TYR A 26 -13.14 19.29 -7.58
C TYR A 26 -13.78 20.15 -6.50
N GLN A 27 -14.85 19.65 -5.90
CA GLN A 27 -15.70 20.40 -4.98
C GLN A 27 -15.82 19.67 -3.63
N ASN A 28 -16.21 20.44 -2.60
CA ASN A 28 -16.49 19.91 -1.26
C ASN A 28 -15.30 19.14 -0.65
N LEU A 29 -14.11 19.72 -0.71
CA LEU A 29 -12.91 19.10 -0.18
C LEU A 29 -13.03 18.87 1.33
N LYS A 30 -12.73 17.64 1.77
CA LYS A 30 -12.72 17.26 3.19
C LYS A 30 -11.44 16.48 3.47
N PRO A 31 -10.72 16.80 4.55
CA PRO A 31 -9.51 16.05 4.88
C PRO A 31 -9.87 14.60 5.25
N ILE A 32 -9.12 13.65 4.71
CA ILE A 32 -9.28 12.23 5.04
C ILE A 32 -8.00 11.61 5.56
N GLY A 33 -6.87 12.32 5.47
CA GLY A 33 -5.63 11.82 6.04
C GLY A 33 -4.47 12.73 5.80
N SER A 34 -3.40 12.46 6.54
CA SER A 34 -2.12 13.12 6.35
C SER A 34 -1.02 12.10 6.66
N GLY A 35 0.10 12.21 5.97
CA GLY A 35 1.23 11.32 6.16
C GLY A 35 2.53 11.96 5.76
N ALA A 36 3.58 11.17 5.68
CA ALA A 36 4.92 11.63 5.32
C ALA A 36 4.98 12.31 3.95
N GLN A 37 4.09 11.92 3.04
CA GLN A 37 4.05 12.48 1.68
C GLN A 37 3.18 13.72 1.55
N GLY A 38 2.20 13.91 2.41
CA GLY A 38 1.31 15.06 2.35
C GLY A 38 -0.09 14.79 2.86
N ILE A 39 -0.97 15.74 2.61
CA ILE A 39 -2.36 15.72 3.05
C ILE A 39 -3.23 15.16 1.92
N VAL A 40 -4.23 14.35 2.29
CA VAL A 40 -5.20 13.79 1.35
C VAL A 40 -6.59 14.30 1.70
N CYS A 41 -7.33 14.71 0.68
CA CYS A 41 -8.72 15.13 0.80
C CYS A 41 -9.63 14.26 -0.05
N ALA A 42 -10.85 14.01 0.43
CA ALA A 42 -11.93 13.55 -0.42
C ALA A 42 -12.53 14.77 -1.11
N ALA A 43 -12.97 14.60 -2.34
CA ALA A 43 -13.61 15.65 -3.12
C ALA A 43 -14.65 15.05 -4.07
N TYR A 44 -15.60 15.88 -4.50
CA TYR A 44 -16.53 15.51 -5.56
C TYR A 44 -16.00 16.06 -6.89
N ASP A 45 -15.85 15.19 -7.87
CA ASP A 45 -15.47 15.57 -9.23
C ASP A 45 -16.72 15.81 -10.06
N ALA A 46 -17.00 17.07 -10.38
CA ALA A 46 -18.21 17.46 -11.11
C ALA A 46 -18.20 16.97 -12.57
N ILE A 47 -17.02 16.70 -13.14
CA ILE A 47 -16.91 16.21 -14.52
C ILE A 47 -17.17 14.69 -14.57
N LEU A 48 -16.55 13.93 -13.70
CA LEU A 48 -16.74 12.48 -13.62
C LEU A 48 -18.00 12.08 -12.83
N GLU A 49 -18.60 13.04 -12.16
CA GLU A 49 -19.79 12.83 -11.31
C GLU A 49 -19.58 11.72 -10.29
N ARG A 50 -18.39 11.76 -9.63
CA ARG A 50 -18.04 10.79 -8.60
C ARG A 50 -17.11 11.41 -7.56
N ASN A 51 -17.03 10.79 -6.40
CA ASN A 51 -16.06 11.18 -5.38
C ASN A 51 -14.68 10.66 -5.71
N VAL A 52 -13.67 11.46 -5.39
CA VAL A 52 -12.26 11.16 -5.65
C VAL A 52 -11.42 11.51 -4.44
N ALA A 53 -10.19 11.02 -4.40
CA ALA A 53 -9.18 11.40 -3.41
C ALA A 53 -8.14 12.30 -4.08
N ILE A 54 -7.77 13.39 -3.41
CA ILE A 54 -6.75 14.33 -3.90
C ILE A 54 -5.63 14.38 -2.88
N LYS A 55 -4.44 13.97 -3.30
CA LYS A 55 -3.22 14.04 -2.48
C LYS A 55 -2.37 15.22 -2.93
N LYS A 56 -2.00 16.08 -1.98
CA LYS A 56 -1.10 17.21 -2.22
C LYS A 56 0.32 16.82 -1.82
N LEU A 57 1.25 16.90 -2.77
CA LEU A 57 2.68 16.79 -2.50
C LEU A 57 3.26 18.21 -2.48
N SER A 58 3.59 18.70 -1.28
CA SER A 58 4.15 20.05 -1.10
C SER A 58 5.65 19.99 -1.28
N ARG A 59 6.16 20.70 -2.27
CA ARG A 59 7.58 20.76 -2.61
C ARG A 59 8.24 19.37 -2.57
N PRO A 60 7.79 18.43 -3.42
CA PRO A 60 8.27 17.05 -3.36
C PRO A 60 9.79 16.93 -3.60
N PHE A 61 10.41 17.95 -4.16
CA PHE A 61 11.85 18.03 -4.41
C PHE A 61 12.65 18.65 -3.26
N GLN A 62 12.04 18.85 -2.08
CA GLN A 62 12.71 19.51 -0.95
C GLN A 62 13.94 18.76 -0.42
N ASN A 63 13.99 17.44 -0.61
CA ASN A 63 15.16 16.62 -0.30
C ASN A 63 15.17 15.37 -1.21
N GLN A 64 16.28 14.63 -1.17
CA GLN A 64 16.47 13.45 -2.04
C GLN A 64 15.42 12.37 -1.81
N THR A 65 15.11 12.08 -0.56
CA THR A 65 14.17 11.02 -0.21
C THR A 65 12.77 11.29 -0.74
N HIS A 66 12.26 12.51 -0.52
CA HIS A 66 10.95 12.93 -1.02
C HIS A 66 10.93 12.97 -2.56
N ALA A 67 12.00 13.46 -3.15
CA ALA A 67 12.09 13.59 -4.60
C ALA A 67 12.08 12.23 -5.31
N LYS A 68 12.87 11.28 -4.84
CA LYS A 68 12.90 9.93 -5.38
C LYS A 68 11.55 9.26 -5.28
N ARG A 69 10.89 9.39 -4.13
CA ARG A 69 9.58 8.79 -3.89
C ARG A 69 8.50 9.39 -4.79
N ALA A 70 8.48 10.71 -4.89
CA ALA A 70 7.50 11.41 -5.73
C ALA A 70 7.69 11.08 -7.21
N TYR A 71 8.92 11.14 -7.70
CA TYR A 71 9.23 10.80 -9.09
C TYR A 71 8.84 9.37 -9.42
N ARG A 72 9.23 8.44 -8.56
CA ARG A 72 8.92 7.02 -8.72
C ARG A 72 7.41 6.78 -8.78
N GLU A 73 6.67 7.40 -7.87
CA GLU A 73 5.22 7.28 -7.82
C GLU A 73 4.57 7.77 -9.12
N LEU A 74 4.96 8.95 -9.60
CA LEU A 74 4.42 9.52 -10.83
C LEU A 74 4.70 8.64 -12.05
N VAL A 75 5.93 8.14 -12.18
CA VAL A 75 6.31 7.26 -13.29
C VAL A 75 5.53 5.94 -13.24
N LEU A 76 5.42 5.34 -12.07
CA LEU A 76 4.74 4.04 -11.91
C LEU A 76 3.23 4.14 -12.06
N MET A 77 2.62 5.23 -11.57
CA MET A 77 1.17 5.46 -11.77
C MET A 77 0.81 5.55 -13.26
N LYS A 78 1.73 6.06 -14.06
CA LYS A 78 1.54 6.16 -15.51
C LYS A 78 1.59 4.79 -16.20
N CYS A 79 2.38 3.87 -15.65
CA CYS A 79 2.70 2.59 -16.30
C CYS A 79 1.87 1.42 -15.80
N VAL A 80 1.49 1.44 -14.54
CA VAL A 80 0.82 0.31 -13.89
C VAL A 80 -0.69 0.43 -14.04
N ASN A 81 -1.31 -0.63 -14.58
CA ASN A 81 -2.75 -0.73 -14.73
C ASN A 81 -3.20 -2.11 -14.27
N HIS A 82 -3.79 -2.18 -13.07
CA HIS A 82 -4.30 -3.42 -12.50
C HIS A 82 -5.46 -3.11 -11.56
N LYS A 83 -6.48 -3.96 -11.55
CA LYS A 83 -7.66 -3.76 -10.72
C LYS A 83 -7.38 -3.71 -9.22
N ASN A 84 -6.26 -4.29 -8.77
CA ASN A 84 -5.89 -4.32 -7.36
C ASN A 84 -4.80 -3.30 -6.99
N ILE A 85 -4.57 -2.34 -7.85
CA ILE A 85 -3.67 -1.21 -7.62
C ILE A 85 -4.44 0.07 -7.91
N ILE A 86 -4.30 1.07 -7.04
CA ILE A 86 -5.09 2.30 -7.13
C ILE A 86 -4.90 2.98 -8.48
N GLY A 87 -5.99 3.42 -9.10
CA GLY A 87 -5.98 4.05 -10.41
C GLY A 87 -5.79 5.55 -10.33
N LEU A 88 -4.98 6.08 -11.23
CA LEU A 88 -4.76 7.50 -11.39
C LEU A 88 -5.88 8.10 -12.22
N LEU A 89 -6.50 9.19 -11.73
CA LEU A 89 -7.54 9.91 -12.44
C LEU A 89 -7.04 11.23 -13.03
N ASN A 90 -6.14 11.91 -12.33
CA ASN A 90 -5.61 13.19 -12.79
C ASN A 90 -4.33 13.56 -12.02
N VAL A 91 -3.50 14.39 -12.63
CA VAL A 91 -2.36 15.03 -11.98
C VAL A 91 -2.31 16.47 -12.46
N PHE A 92 -2.06 17.41 -11.56
CA PHE A 92 -1.93 18.81 -11.93
C PHE A 92 -1.03 19.58 -10.97
N THR A 93 -0.56 20.73 -11.44
CA THR A 93 0.10 21.74 -10.61
C THR A 93 -0.56 23.10 -10.87
N PRO A 94 -0.84 23.90 -9.84
CA PRO A 94 -1.37 25.26 -10.04
C PRO A 94 -0.31 26.25 -10.46
N GLN A 95 0.97 25.93 -10.29
CA GLN A 95 2.04 26.83 -10.71
C GLN A 95 2.23 26.81 -12.22
N LYS A 96 2.69 27.93 -12.78
CA LYS A 96 2.68 28.18 -14.23
C LYS A 96 3.99 27.83 -14.94
N SER A 97 5.08 27.78 -14.20
CA SER A 97 6.43 27.62 -14.78
C SER A 97 7.29 26.78 -13.86
N LEU A 98 8.40 26.30 -14.39
CA LEU A 98 9.38 25.55 -13.60
C LEU A 98 9.89 26.39 -12.42
N ASP A 99 10.14 27.68 -12.64
CA ASP A 99 10.62 28.58 -11.57
C ASP A 99 9.61 28.69 -10.42
N GLU A 100 8.32 28.74 -10.73
CA GLU A 100 7.26 28.87 -9.74
C GLU A 100 6.81 27.54 -9.16
N PHE A 101 7.21 26.43 -9.76
CA PHE A 101 6.74 25.09 -9.41
C PHE A 101 7.00 24.75 -7.94
N GLN A 102 5.97 24.38 -7.21
CA GLN A 102 6.03 23.98 -5.80
C GLN A 102 5.25 22.71 -5.50
N ASP A 103 4.03 22.59 -5.99
CA ASP A 103 3.10 21.58 -5.52
C ASP A 103 2.61 20.67 -6.63
N VAL A 104 2.45 19.40 -6.30
CA VAL A 104 1.84 18.40 -7.18
C VAL A 104 0.57 17.89 -6.52
N TYR A 105 -0.51 17.84 -7.26
CA TYR A 105 -1.78 17.23 -6.81
C TYR A 105 -2.04 15.99 -7.63
N ILE A 106 -2.26 14.89 -6.93
CA ILE A 106 -2.56 13.59 -7.53
C ILE A 106 -4.00 13.23 -7.19
N VAL A 107 -4.82 13.03 -8.22
CA VAL A 107 -6.23 12.64 -8.08
C VAL A 107 -6.33 11.16 -8.38
N MET A 108 -6.93 10.43 -7.47
CA MET A 108 -7.06 8.98 -7.56
C MET A 108 -8.45 8.52 -7.13
N GLU A 109 -8.75 7.27 -7.39
CA GLU A 109 -10.00 6.67 -6.95
C GLU A 109 -10.14 6.79 -5.43
N LEU A 110 -11.36 7.10 -4.98
CA LEU A 110 -11.69 7.10 -3.56
C LEU A 110 -12.36 5.78 -3.20
N MET A 111 -11.82 5.12 -2.19
CA MET A 111 -12.34 3.87 -1.67
C MET A 111 -13.05 4.14 -0.33
N ASP A 112 -13.80 3.16 0.18
CA ASP A 112 -14.66 3.37 1.35
C ASP A 112 -13.89 3.36 2.67
N ALA A 113 -12.84 2.56 2.77
CA ALA A 113 -12.06 2.40 4.00
C ALA A 113 -10.65 1.92 3.69
N ASN A 114 -9.75 2.01 4.65
CA ASN A 114 -8.49 1.27 4.58
C ASN A 114 -8.58 -0.03 5.38
N LEU A 115 -7.57 -0.86 5.25
CA LEU A 115 -7.60 -2.20 5.83
C LEU A 115 -7.51 -2.18 7.37
N CYS A 116 -7.00 -1.11 7.99
CA CYS A 116 -6.98 -0.96 9.44
C CYS A 116 -8.37 -1.12 10.06
N GLN A 117 -9.38 -0.59 9.38
CA GLN A 117 -10.75 -0.66 9.84
C GLN A 117 -11.34 -2.06 9.63
N VAL A 118 -10.99 -2.68 8.52
CA VAL A 118 -11.45 -4.03 8.19
C VAL A 118 -10.88 -5.06 9.18
N ILE A 119 -9.65 -4.88 9.62
CA ILE A 119 -8.98 -5.75 10.60
C ILE A 119 -9.76 -5.81 11.92
N GLN A 120 -10.46 -4.75 12.28
CA GLN A 120 -11.23 -4.71 13.53
C GLN A 120 -12.54 -5.50 13.44
N MET A 121 -12.96 -5.85 12.24
CA MET A 121 -14.19 -6.61 12.01
C MET A 121 -13.93 -8.12 12.09
N GLU A 122 -14.96 -8.87 12.44
CA GLU A 122 -14.91 -10.31 12.27
C GLU A 122 -15.20 -10.64 10.82
N LEU A 123 -14.22 -11.29 10.18
CA LEU A 123 -14.33 -11.68 8.78
C LEU A 123 -14.53 -13.19 8.70
N ASP A 124 -15.46 -13.62 7.85
CA ASP A 124 -15.58 -15.02 7.49
C ASP A 124 -14.41 -15.41 6.56
N HIS A 125 -14.23 -16.71 6.38
CA HIS A 125 -13.13 -17.21 5.54
C HIS A 125 -13.27 -16.79 4.08
N GLU A 126 -14.47 -16.63 3.60
CA GLU A 126 -14.72 -16.21 2.23
C GLU A 126 -14.18 -14.80 1.99
N ARG A 127 -14.54 -13.85 2.85
CA ARG A 127 -14.08 -12.46 2.74
C ARG A 127 -12.57 -12.34 2.99
N MET A 128 -12.08 -13.00 4.03
CA MET A 128 -10.65 -12.95 4.35
C MET A 128 -9.80 -13.49 3.20
N SER A 129 -10.15 -14.66 2.68
CA SER A 129 -9.41 -15.26 1.57
C SER A 129 -9.51 -14.43 0.29
N TYR A 130 -10.66 -13.80 0.05
CA TYR A 130 -10.83 -12.94 -1.11
C TYR A 130 -9.97 -11.66 -1.01
N LEU A 131 -9.93 -11.04 0.16
CA LEU A 131 -9.07 -9.87 0.38
C LEU A 131 -7.59 -10.24 0.19
N LEU A 132 -7.16 -11.38 0.74
CA LEU A 132 -5.79 -11.85 0.59
C LEU A 132 -5.46 -12.19 -0.87
N TYR A 133 -6.37 -12.83 -1.57
CA TYR A 133 -6.22 -13.13 -3.01
C TYR A 133 -5.96 -11.84 -3.79
N GLN A 134 -6.77 -10.82 -3.57
CA GLN A 134 -6.62 -9.53 -4.26
C GLN A 134 -5.29 -8.84 -3.94
N MET A 135 -4.85 -8.88 -2.67
CA MET A 135 -3.52 -8.40 -2.29
C MET A 135 -2.43 -9.10 -3.09
N LEU A 136 -2.51 -10.43 -3.15
CA LEU A 136 -1.51 -11.24 -3.85
C LEU A 136 -1.51 -10.97 -5.35
N CYS A 137 -2.68 -10.76 -5.95
CA CYS A 137 -2.76 -10.39 -7.37
C CYS A 137 -2.08 -9.04 -7.65
N GLY A 138 -2.34 -8.05 -6.81
CA GLY A 138 -1.69 -6.74 -6.95
C GLY A 138 -0.18 -6.83 -6.77
N ILE A 139 0.28 -7.58 -5.77
CA ILE A 139 1.70 -7.80 -5.50
C ILE A 139 2.36 -8.54 -6.68
N LYS A 140 1.71 -9.59 -7.19
CA LYS A 140 2.19 -10.33 -8.35
C LYS A 140 2.39 -9.42 -9.55
N HIS A 141 1.45 -8.53 -9.79
CA HIS A 141 1.53 -7.60 -10.90
C HIS A 141 2.71 -6.64 -10.75
N LEU A 142 2.94 -6.11 -9.55
CA LEU A 142 4.12 -5.28 -9.26
C LEU A 142 5.41 -6.07 -9.46
N HIS A 143 5.48 -7.28 -8.92
CA HIS A 143 6.66 -8.13 -9.05
C HIS A 143 6.97 -8.46 -10.52
N SER A 144 5.95 -8.66 -11.34
CA SER A 144 6.12 -8.94 -12.76
C SER A 144 6.81 -7.80 -13.52
N ALA A 145 6.73 -6.59 -13.00
CA ALA A 145 7.40 -5.41 -13.54
C ALA A 145 8.72 -5.11 -12.85
N GLY A 146 9.19 -5.98 -11.96
CA GLY A 146 10.40 -5.77 -11.19
C GLY A 146 10.23 -4.80 -10.03
N ILE A 147 9.00 -4.49 -9.64
CA ILE A 147 8.71 -3.61 -8.52
C ILE A 147 8.48 -4.46 -7.28
N ILE A 148 9.32 -4.27 -6.26
CA ILE A 148 9.17 -4.91 -4.95
C ILE A 148 8.74 -3.84 -3.97
N HIS A 149 7.62 -4.04 -3.29
CA HIS A 149 7.01 -3.00 -2.46
C HIS A 149 7.82 -2.72 -1.18
N ARG A 150 8.07 -3.73 -0.37
CA ARG A 150 8.83 -3.72 0.89
C ARG A 150 8.17 -2.98 2.06
N ASP A 151 7.08 -2.28 1.85
CA ASP A 151 6.43 -1.48 2.90
C ASP A 151 4.91 -1.65 2.91
N LEU A 152 4.41 -2.84 2.60
CA LEU A 152 2.99 -3.15 2.67
C LEU A 152 2.51 -3.13 4.11
N LYS A 153 1.39 -2.46 4.35
CA LYS A 153 0.79 -2.33 5.67
C LYS A 153 -0.70 -1.99 5.52
N PRO A 154 -1.51 -2.23 6.57
CA PRO A 154 -2.96 -1.99 6.46
C PRO A 154 -3.35 -0.58 6.05
N SER A 155 -2.57 0.43 6.44
CA SER A 155 -2.89 1.83 6.13
C SER A 155 -2.73 2.18 4.64
N ASN A 156 -1.93 1.42 3.88
CA ASN A 156 -1.78 1.65 2.44
C ASN A 156 -2.49 0.62 1.57
N ILE A 157 -3.47 -0.06 2.14
CA ILE A 157 -4.38 -0.95 1.42
C ILE A 157 -5.81 -0.47 1.66
N VAL A 158 -6.55 -0.24 0.60
CA VAL A 158 -7.89 0.35 0.65
C VAL A 158 -8.92 -0.61 0.08
N VAL A 159 -10.14 -0.51 0.58
CA VAL A 159 -11.23 -1.43 0.23
C VAL A 159 -12.53 -0.67 -0.01
N LYS A 160 -13.41 -1.26 -0.81
CA LYS A 160 -14.79 -0.81 -0.98
C LYS A 160 -15.75 -1.72 -0.25
N SER A 161 -17.00 -1.26 -0.09
CA SER A 161 -18.07 -2.02 0.55
C SER A 161 -18.37 -3.34 -0.15
N ASP A 162 -18.05 -3.48 -1.43
CA ASP A 162 -18.21 -4.72 -2.19
C ASP A 162 -17.02 -5.70 -2.02
N CYS A 163 -16.13 -5.44 -1.06
CA CYS A 163 -14.94 -6.24 -0.78
C CYS A 163 -13.84 -6.15 -1.84
N THR A 164 -13.91 -5.20 -2.77
CA THR A 164 -12.80 -4.97 -3.69
C THR A 164 -11.68 -4.26 -2.98
N LEU A 165 -10.44 -4.63 -3.32
CA LEU A 165 -9.23 -4.18 -2.63
C LEU A 165 -8.24 -3.60 -3.62
N LYS A 166 -7.56 -2.52 -3.22
CA LYS A 166 -6.49 -1.91 -4.01
C LYS A 166 -5.32 -1.52 -3.11
N ILE A 167 -4.13 -1.72 -3.62
CA ILE A 167 -2.88 -1.25 -3.01
C ILE A 167 -2.71 0.22 -3.39
N LEU A 168 -2.43 1.06 -2.39
CA LEU A 168 -2.48 2.51 -2.55
C LEU A 168 -1.19 3.12 -3.09
N ASP A 169 -0.04 2.51 -2.84
CA ASP A 169 1.27 3.05 -3.25
C ASP A 169 2.19 1.95 -3.79
N PHE A 170 3.40 2.35 -4.19
CA PHE A 170 4.38 1.45 -4.80
C PHE A 170 5.57 1.12 -3.89
N GLY A 171 5.48 1.53 -2.62
CA GLY A 171 6.48 1.19 -1.61
C GLY A 171 7.75 2.01 -1.68
N LEU A 172 8.84 1.39 -1.25
CA LEU A 172 10.14 2.05 -1.12
C LEU A 172 10.98 1.89 -2.39
N ALA A 173 11.68 2.95 -2.78
CA ALA A 173 12.69 2.85 -3.83
C ALA A 173 13.87 1.99 -3.35
N ARG A 174 14.49 1.26 -4.28
CA ARG A 174 15.58 0.34 -3.97
C ARG A 174 16.75 1.02 -3.24
N THR A 175 17.06 2.26 -3.61
CA THR A 175 18.16 3.04 -3.04
C THR A 175 17.74 3.92 -1.88
N ALA A 176 16.44 4.02 -1.58
CA ALA A 176 15.98 4.73 -0.40
C ALA A 176 16.32 3.88 0.82
N GLY A 177 17.33 4.30 1.55
CA GLY A 177 17.69 3.63 2.80
C GLY A 177 16.49 3.58 3.73
N THR A 178 16.37 2.46 4.44
CA THR A 178 15.29 2.25 5.40
C THR A 178 15.39 3.19 6.61
N SER A 179 16.49 3.91 6.74
CA SER A 179 16.86 4.58 7.99
C SER A 179 16.57 6.07 8.04
N PHE A 180 16.18 6.71 6.94
CA PHE A 180 16.13 8.16 6.97
C PHE A 180 14.89 8.75 6.31
N MET A 181 13.88 8.98 7.13
CA MET A 181 12.84 9.92 6.80
C MET A 181 13.09 11.20 7.60
N MET A 182 13.51 12.24 6.93
CA MET A 182 13.69 13.56 7.54
C MET A 182 12.35 14.28 7.72
N THR A 183 11.33 13.53 8.14
CA THR A 183 10.00 14.10 8.42
C THR A 183 9.70 13.90 9.90
N PRO A 184 8.81 14.72 10.47
CA PRO A 184 8.37 14.49 11.84
C PRO A 184 7.54 13.22 12.01
N TYR A 185 7.17 12.57 10.90
CA TYR A 185 6.38 11.34 10.94
C TYR A 185 7.28 10.13 11.14
N VAL A 186 6.96 9.32 12.15
CA VAL A 186 7.61 8.04 12.39
C VAL A 186 7.01 7.02 11.42
N VAL A 187 7.85 6.22 10.77
CA VAL A 187 7.40 5.20 9.81
C VAL A 187 6.99 3.94 10.55
N THR A 188 5.83 3.39 10.23
CA THR A 188 5.35 2.12 10.77
C THR A 188 6.23 0.97 10.28
N ARG A 189 6.84 0.20 11.20
CA ARG A 189 7.80 -0.86 10.88
C ARG A 189 7.29 -2.27 11.17
N TYR A 190 6.10 -2.39 11.74
CA TYR A 190 5.56 -3.66 12.25
C TYR A 190 5.44 -4.77 11.20
N TYR A 191 5.34 -4.37 9.94
CA TYR A 191 5.05 -5.27 8.80
C TYR A 191 6.28 -5.55 7.94
N ARG A 192 7.43 -5.00 8.32
CA ARG A 192 8.69 -5.17 7.55
C ARG A 192 9.33 -6.50 7.83
N ALA A 193 9.78 -7.15 6.77
CA ALA A 193 10.38 -8.48 6.84
C ALA A 193 11.72 -8.47 7.60
N PRO A 194 12.14 -9.62 8.16
CA PRO A 194 13.43 -9.73 8.84
C PRO A 194 14.61 -9.25 8.02
N GLU A 195 14.64 -9.54 6.72
CA GLU A 195 15.71 -9.10 5.84
C GLU A 195 15.78 -7.57 5.71
N VAL A 196 14.64 -6.87 5.86
CA VAL A 196 14.60 -5.40 5.89
C VAL A 196 15.08 -4.89 7.25
N ILE A 197 14.60 -5.50 8.33
CA ILE A 197 14.98 -5.13 9.70
C ILE A 197 16.48 -5.30 9.93
N LEU A 198 17.06 -6.38 9.42
CA LEU A 198 18.46 -6.76 9.64
C LEU A 198 19.40 -6.25 8.55
N GLY A 199 18.89 -5.50 7.59
CA GLY A 199 19.72 -4.92 6.52
C GLY A 199 20.32 -5.94 5.58
N MET A 200 19.63 -7.04 5.33
CA MET A 200 20.06 -8.09 4.40
C MET A 200 19.57 -7.78 2.99
N GLY A 201 20.10 -8.50 2.00
CA GLY A 201 19.52 -8.50 0.67
C GLY A 201 18.11 -9.10 0.69
N TYR A 202 17.26 -8.67 -0.23
CA TYR A 202 15.87 -9.11 -0.30
C TYR A 202 15.50 -9.55 -1.71
N LYS A 203 14.46 -10.37 -1.79
CA LYS A 203 13.80 -10.81 -3.03
C LYS A 203 12.32 -10.44 -2.97
N GLU A 204 11.59 -10.83 -4.01
CA GLU A 204 10.16 -10.55 -4.15
C GLU A 204 9.34 -11.02 -2.94
N ASN A 205 9.69 -12.16 -2.35
CA ASN A 205 8.91 -12.69 -1.22
C ASN A 205 9.10 -11.93 0.10
N VAL A 206 9.88 -10.85 0.10
CA VAL A 206 9.88 -9.87 1.20
C VAL A 206 8.45 -9.35 1.46
N ASP A 207 7.66 -9.23 0.40
CA ASP A 207 6.28 -8.77 0.52
C ASP A 207 5.34 -9.83 1.12
N LEU A 208 5.68 -11.10 1.00
CA LEU A 208 4.88 -12.19 1.57
C LEU A 208 4.94 -12.21 3.09
N TRP A 209 6.05 -11.78 3.68
CA TRP A 209 6.10 -11.57 5.13
C TRP A 209 5.08 -10.54 5.57
N SER A 210 5.03 -9.41 4.88
CA SER A 210 4.08 -8.33 5.18
C SER A 210 2.63 -8.81 5.07
N VAL A 211 2.31 -9.57 4.03
CA VAL A 211 0.98 -10.18 3.88
C VAL A 211 0.67 -11.10 5.06
N GLY A 212 1.65 -11.88 5.51
CA GLY A 212 1.51 -12.74 6.68
C GLY A 212 1.21 -11.96 7.95
N CYS A 213 1.90 -10.84 8.17
CA CYS A 213 1.63 -9.94 9.29
C CYS A 213 0.21 -9.37 9.24
N ILE A 214 -0.23 -8.97 8.06
CA ILE A 214 -1.58 -8.42 7.85
C ILE A 214 -2.62 -9.52 8.10
N MET A 215 -2.42 -10.70 7.51
CA MET A 215 -3.35 -11.83 7.69
C MET A 215 -3.44 -12.23 9.17
N GLY A 216 -2.32 -12.33 9.87
CA GLY A 216 -2.30 -12.64 11.28
C GLY A 216 -3.05 -11.62 12.11
N GLU A 217 -2.95 -10.37 11.76
CA GLU A 217 -3.68 -9.29 12.44
C GLU A 217 -5.18 -9.35 12.14
N MET A 218 -5.57 -9.75 10.93
CA MET A 218 -6.98 -10.00 10.58
C MET A 218 -7.59 -11.11 11.45
N VAL A 219 -6.79 -12.11 11.79
CA VAL A 219 -7.21 -13.25 12.63
C VAL A 219 -7.23 -12.87 14.11
N CYS A 220 -6.18 -12.22 14.60
CA CYS A 220 -5.99 -11.94 16.03
C CYS A 220 -6.57 -10.61 16.48
N HIS A 221 -6.85 -9.70 15.55
CA HIS A 221 -7.29 -8.31 15.81
C HIS A 221 -6.28 -7.50 16.61
N LYS A 222 -5.00 -7.87 16.53
CA LYS A 222 -3.89 -7.13 17.15
C LYS A 222 -2.64 -7.26 16.29
N ILE A 223 -1.78 -6.24 16.38
CA ILE A 223 -0.50 -6.23 15.68
C ILE A 223 0.37 -7.38 16.18
N LEU A 224 0.92 -8.18 15.27
CA LEU A 224 1.72 -9.35 15.63
C LEU A 224 3.06 -8.98 16.27
N PHE A 225 3.75 -7.99 15.72
CA PHE A 225 5.12 -7.64 16.09
C PHE A 225 5.25 -6.13 16.34
N PRO A 226 4.67 -5.61 17.44
CA PRO A 226 4.66 -4.16 17.71
C PRO A 226 5.96 -3.69 18.36
N GLY A 227 6.97 -3.44 17.55
CA GLY A 227 8.27 -2.96 18.03
C GLY A 227 8.40 -1.44 17.99
N ARG A 228 9.09 -0.87 18.99
CA ARG A 228 9.32 0.58 19.09
C ARG A 228 10.43 1.05 18.13
N ASP A 229 11.35 0.16 17.81
CA ASP A 229 12.44 0.36 16.87
C ASP A 229 12.81 -1.00 16.26
N TYR A 230 13.81 -1.06 15.38
CA TYR A 230 14.19 -2.32 14.74
C TYR A 230 14.73 -3.35 15.73
N ILE A 231 15.38 -2.91 16.81
CA ILE A 231 15.88 -3.82 17.85
C ILE A 231 14.72 -4.48 18.58
N ASP A 232 13.76 -3.68 19.03
CA ASP A 232 12.56 -4.17 19.71
C ASP A 232 11.70 -5.01 18.75
N GLN A 233 11.64 -4.61 17.49
CA GLN A 233 10.92 -5.34 16.44
C GLN A 233 11.47 -6.76 16.27
N TRP A 234 12.79 -6.89 16.19
CA TRP A 234 13.44 -8.17 16.09
C TRP A 234 13.15 -9.05 17.31
N ASN A 235 13.20 -8.47 18.50
CA ASN A 235 12.86 -9.19 19.73
C ASN A 235 11.43 -9.75 19.69
N LYS A 236 10.47 -8.93 19.23
CA LYS A 236 9.07 -9.37 19.11
C LYS A 236 8.92 -10.54 18.14
N VAL A 237 9.66 -10.51 17.05
CA VAL A 237 9.64 -11.57 16.05
C VAL A 237 10.17 -12.89 16.63
N ILE A 238 11.35 -12.88 17.24
CA ILE A 238 11.97 -14.12 17.74
C ILE A 238 11.26 -14.67 18.99
N GLU A 239 10.66 -13.83 19.81
CA GLU A 239 9.85 -14.28 20.94
C GLU A 239 8.68 -15.14 20.46
N GLN A 240 8.05 -14.77 19.35
CA GLN A 240 6.89 -15.48 18.81
C GLN A 240 7.28 -16.67 17.94
N LEU A 241 8.24 -16.47 17.03
CA LEU A 241 8.57 -17.47 16.01
C LEU A 241 9.80 -18.32 16.35
N GLY A 242 10.57 -17.91 17.36
CA GLY A 242 11.78 -18.61 17.77
C GLY A 242 13.03 -18.04 17.11
N THR A 243 14.17 -18.29 17.75
CA THR A 243 15.47 -17.89 17.23
C THR A 243 15.76 -18.66 15.94
N PRO A 244 16.17 -17.99 14.85
CA PRO A 244 16.45 -18.68 13.60
C PRO A 244 17.70 -19.56 13.70
N CYS A 245 17.83 -20.49 12.76
CA CYS A 245 18.90 -21.47 12.73
C CYS A 245 20.26 -20.83 12.40
N PRO A 246 21.39 -21.52 12.71
CA PRO A 246 22.73 -21.02 12.40
C PRO A 246 22.96 -20.72 10.92
N GLU A 247 22.31 -21.42 10.01
CA GLU A 247 22.40 -21.20 8.57
C GLU A 247 21.89 -19.82 8.18
N PHE A 248 20.82 -19.37 8.80
CA PHE A 248 20.31 -18.00 8.63
C PHE A 248 21.33 -16.98 9.17
N MET A 249 21.89 -17.25 10.36
CA MET A 249 22.84 -16.35 11.00
C MET A 249 24.07 -16.08 10.12
N LYS A 250 24.52 -17.08 9.37
CA LYS A 250 25.66 -16.97 8.46
C LYS A 250 25.45 -15.98 7.32
N LYS A 251 24.20 -15.67 7.00
CA LYS A 251 23.87 -14.73 5.91
C LYS A 251 23.92 -13.28 6.36
N LEU A 252 24.06 -13.02 7.65
CA LEU A 252 24.07 -11.67 8.23
C LEU A 252 25.44 -11.02 8.12
N GLN A 253 25.47 -9.70 8.02
CA GLN A 253 26.70 -8.94 8.13
C GLN A 253 27.31 -9.14 9.53
N PRO A 254 28.66 -9.11 9.67
CA PRO A 254 29.31 -9.47 10.92
C PRO A 254 28.79 -8.75 12.17
N THR A 255 28.57 -7.44 12.10
CA THR A 255 28.08 -6.65 13.24
C THR A 255 26.65 -7.03 13.62
N VAL A 256 25.79 -7.21 12.62
CA VAL A 256 24.40 -7.62 12.81
C VAL A 256 24.36 -9.06 13.32
N ARG A 257 25.18 -9.94 12.76
CA ARG A 257 25.28 -11.33 13.18
C ARG A 257 25.65 -11.44 14.66
N THR A 258 26.67 -10.71 15.10
CA THR A 258 27.09 -10.70 16.49
C THR A 258 25.95 -10.28 17.41
N TYR A 259 25.25 -9.24 17.06
CA TYR A 259 24.10 -8.76 17.83
C TYR A 259 23.01 -9.83 17.92
N VAL A 260 22.60 -10.39 16.79
CA VAL A 260 21.52 -11.38 16.71
C VAL A 260 21.88 -12.67 17.47
N GLU A 261 23.11 -13.13 17.33
CA GLU A 261 23.62 -14.35 18.01
C GLU A 261 23.69 -14.16 19.53
N ASN A 262 23.89 -12.94 20.01
CA ASN A 262 24.01 -12.62 21.43
C ASN A 262 22.65 -12.35 22.10
N ARG A 263 21.57 -12.33 21.33
CA ARG A 263 20.23 -12.18 21.93
C ARG A 263 19.83 -13.47 22.66
N PRO A 264 18.93 -13.39 23.66
CA PRO A 264 18.40 -14.59 24.29
C PRO A 264 17.80 -15.54 23.26
N LYS A 265 17.95 -16.84 23.50
CA LYS A 265 17.41 -17.88 22.62
C LYS A 265 15.96 -18.14 22.97
N TYR A 266 15.11 -18.20 21.97
CA TYR A 266 13.69 -18.47 22.11
C TYR A 266 13.32 -19.71 21.30
N ALA A 267 12.51 -20.58 21.89
CA ALA A 267 11.98 -21.75 21.19
C ALA A 267 10.89 -21.36 20.19
N GLY A 268 10.19 -20.26 20.45
CA GLY A 268 9.02 -19.85 19.68
C GLY A 268 7.80 -20.70 20.01
N TYR A 269 6.67 -20.26 19.50
CA TYR A 269 5.39 -20.96 19.66
C TYR A 269 4.99 -21.63 18.36
N SER A 270 4.26 -22.76 18.47
CA SER A 270 3.67 -23.37 17.30
C SER A 270 2.58 -22.46 16.70
N PHE A 271 2.29 -22.63 15.43
CA PHE A 271 1.23 -21.84 14.80
C PHE A 271 -0.16 -22.17 15.37
N GLU A 272 -0.34 -23.37 15.90
CA GLU A 272 -1.56 -23.74 16.62
C GLU A 272 -1.73 -22.93 17.92
N LYS A 273 -0.62 -22.54 18.56
CA LYS A 273 -0.66 -21.67 19.74
C LYS A 273 -0.75 -20.20 19.40
N LEU A 274 -0.06 -19.78 18.33
CA LEU A 274 -0.11 -18.37 17.87
C LEU A 274 -1.50 -18.03 17.32
N PHE A 275 -2.11 -18.97 16.60
CA PHE A 275 -3.40 -18.79 15.95
C PHE A 275 -4.31 -19.97 16.29
N PRO A 276 -4.80 -20.06 17.55
CA PRO A 276 -5.63 -21.18 17.96
C PRO A 276 -6.99 -21.20 17.27
N ASP A 277 -7.61 -22.36 17.24
CA ASP A 277 -8.89 -22.58 16.53
C ASP A 277 -9.97 -21.59 16.95
N VAL A 278 -9.97 -21.16 18.22
CA VAL A 278 -10.94 -20.20 18.73
C VAL A 278 -10.95 -18.86 17.99
N LEU A 279 -9.84 -18.49 17.35
CA LEU A 279 -9.73 -17.24 16.60
C LEU A 279 -10.36 -17.32 15.22
N PHE A 280 -10.71 -18.51 14.74
CA PHE A 280 -11.28 -18.70 13.42
C PHE A 280 -12.75 -19.10 13.49
N PRO A 281 -13.57 -18.76 12.49
CA PRO A 281 -14.88 -19.40 12.35
C PRO A 281 -14.69 -20.91 12.20
N ALA A 282 -15.28 -21.70 13.07
CA ALA A 282 -15.11 -23.16 13.12
C ALA A 282 -16.39 -23.88 13.50
N ASP A 283 -17.55 -23.32 13.16
CA ASP A 283 -18.88 -23.82 13.48
C ASP A 283 -19.38 -24.93 12.55
N SER A 284 -18.59 -25.26 11.52
CA SER A 284 -18.91 -26.32 10.55
C SER A 284 -17.63 -27.04 10.15
N GLU A 285 -17.76 -28.22 9.53
CA GLU A 285 -16.61 -28.94 8.99
C GLU A 285 -15.90 -28.14 7.90
N HIS A 286 -16.66 -27.39 7.10
CA HIS A 286 -16.10 -26.50 6.08
C HIS A 286 -15.21 -25.44 6.74
N ASN A 287 -15.70 -24.76 7.79
CA ASN A 287 -14.94 -23.72 8.47
C ASN A 287 -13.73 -24.27 9.22
N LYS A 288 -13.82 -25.49 9.76
CA LYS A 288 -12.67 -26.16 10.40
C LYS A 288 -11.56 -26.43 9.38
N LEU A 289 -11.92 -26.88 8.18
CA LEU A 289 -10.96 -27.09 7.10
C LEU A 289 -10.32 -25.77 6.69
N LYS A 290 -11.13 -24.72 6.53
CA LYS A 290 -10.64 -23.39 6.16
C LYS A 290 -9.71 -22.81 7.22
N ALA A 291 -10.02 -22.99 8.50
CA ALA A 291 -9.14 -22.57 9.60
C ALA A 291 -7.78 -23.26 9.52
N SER A 292 -7.78 -24.57 9.27
CA SER A 292 -6.55 -25.33 9.08
C SER A 292 -5.73 -24.82 7.90
N GLN A 293 -6.38 -24.53 6.78
CA GLN A 293 -5.73 -23.99 5.59
C GLN A 293 -5.17 -22.58 5.83
N ALA A 294 -5.92 -21.74 6.52
CA ALA A 294 -5.48 -20.38 6.87
C ALA A 294 -4.22 -20.41 7.73
N ARG A 295 -4.22 -21.26 8.75
CA ARG A 295 -3.06 -21.42 9.63
C ARG A 295 -1.85 -21.97 8.87
N ASP A 296 -2.06 -22.89 7.94
CA ASP A 296 -1.00 -23.43 7.10
C ASP A 296 -0.37 -22.32 6.25
N LEU A 297 -1.20 -21.47 5.62
CA LEU A 297 -0.71 -20.34 4.82
C LEU A 297 0.08 -19.37 5.70
N LEU A 298 -0.42 -19.03 6.89
CA LEU A 298 0.30 -18.18 7.84
C LEU A 298 1.68 -18.76 8.16
N SER A 299 1.77 -20.07 8.37
CA SER A 299 3.02 -20.74 8.71
C SER A 299 4.05 -20.69 7.56
N LYS A 300 3.58 -20.52 6.34
CA LYS A 300 4.43 -20.43 5.15
C LYS A 300 4.84 -19.01 4.80
N MET A 301 4.05 -18.03 5.23
CA MET A 301 4.37 -16.62 5.03
C MET A 301 5.23 -16.04 6.16
N LEU A 302 4.95 -16.40 7.42
CA LEU A 302 5.67 -15.89 8.58
C LEU A 302 6.90 -16.77 8.87
N VAL A 303 7.79 -16.83 7.90
CA VAL A 303 9.06 -17.56 7.97
C VAL A 303 10.20 -16.54 7.95
N ILE A 304 11.04 -16.56 8.97
CA ILE A 304 12.14 -15.59 9.12
C ILE A 304 13.12 -15.68 7.96
N ASP A 305 13.54 -16.90 7.60
CA ASP A 305 14.46 -17.11 6.48
C ASP A 305 13.70 -17.01 5.15
N ALA A 306 13.99 -15.96 4.38
CA ALA A 306 13.32 -15.72 3.10
C ALA A 306 13.51 -16.88 2.11
N SER A 307 14.62 -17.62 2.19
CA SER A 307 14.85 -18.77 1.31
C SER A 307 13.89 -19.93 1.54
N LYS A 308 13.23 -19.95 2.72
CA LYS A 308 12.24 -20.96 3.09
C LYS A 308 10.81 -20.43 3.07
N ARG A 309 10.63 -19.13 2.86
CA ARG A 309 9.32 -18.48 2.82
C ARG A 309 8.65 -18.69 1.47
N ILE A 310 7.33 -18.80 1.49
CA ILE A 310 6.49 -18.96 0.30
C ILE A 310 6.67 -17.80 -0.69
N SER A 311 6.55 -18.09 -1.99
CA SER A 311 6.51 -17.08 -3.04
C SER A 311 5.07 -16.61 -3.28
N VAL A 312 4.91 -15.51 -4.03
CA VAL A 312 3.58 -15.02 -4.40
C VAL A 312 2.84 -16.04 -5.27
N ASP A 313 3.53 -16.70 -6.19
CA ASP A 313 2.92 -17.71 -7.06
C ASP A 313 2.44 -18.91 -6.26
N GLU A 314 3.25 -19.40 -5.32
CA GLU A 314 2.86 -20.49 -4.44
C GLU A 314 1.67 -20.10 -3.55
N ALA A 315 1.65 -18.87 -3.05
CA ALA A 315 0.55 -18.37 -2.23
C ALA A 315 -0.76 -18.30 -3.02
N LEU A 316 -0.70 -17.87 -4.29
CA LEU A 316 -1.86 -17.83 -5.17
C LEU A 316 -2.41 -19.24 -5.46
N GLN A 317 -1.57 -20.26 -5.41
CA GLN A 317 -1.99 -21.66 -5.61
C GLN A 317 -2.34 -22.37 -4.29
N HIS A 318 -2.13 -21.71 -3.15
CA HIS A 318 -2.45 -22.32 -1.86
C HIS A 318 -3.96 -22.59 -1.75
N PRO A 319 -4.38 -23.72 -1.15
CA PRO A 319 -5.81 -24.09 -1.07
C PRO A 319 -6.72 -23.04 -0.43
N TYR A 320 -6.20 -22.23 0.50
CA TYR A 320 -6.98 -21.16 1.12
C TYR A 320 -7.29 -20.03 0.14
N ILE A 321 -6.46 -19.85 -0.88
CA ILE A 321 -6.49 -18.70 -1.80
C ILE A 321 -7.01 -19.09 -3.20
N ASN A 322 -6.63 -20.27 -3.70
CA ASN A 322 -6.83 -20.63 -5.11
C ASN A 322 -8.29 -20.78 -5.53
N VAL A 323 -9.21 -20.83 -4.59
CA VAL A 323 -10.66 -20.86 -4.86
C VAL A 323 -11.11 -19.64 -5.67
N TRP A 324 -10.35 -18.53 -5.58
CA TRP A 324 -10.61 -17.28 -6.28
C TRP A 324 -9.81 -17.12 -7.58
N TYR A 325 -8.91 -18.05 -7.86
CA TYR A 325 -7.93 -17.89 -8.93
C TYR A 325 -8.58 -17.65 -10.29
N ASP A 326 -8.17 -16.55 -10.92
CA ASP A 326 -8.57 -16.17 -12.28
C ASP A 326 -7.31 -15.69 -13.01
N PRO A 327 -6.90 -16.38 -14.10
CA PRO A 327 -5.69 -15.99 -14.84
C PRO A 327 -5.68 -14.53 -15.32
N SER A 328 -6.85 -13.99 -15.67
CA SER A 328 -6.93 -12.59 -16.11
C SER A 328 -6.54 -11.60 -15.01
N GLU A 329 -6.70 -11.99 -13.76
CA GLU A 329 -6.35 -11.17 -12.59
C GLU A 329 -4.93 -11.47 -12.09
N ALA A 330 -4.59 -12.75 -11.99
CA ALA A 330 -3.33 -13.21 -11.40
C ALA A 330 -2.18 -13.26 -12.40
N GLU A 331 -2.46 -13.31 -13.69
CA GLU A 331 -1.46 -13.44 -14.75
C GLU A 331 -1.59 -12.34 -15.80
N ALA A 332 -2.07 -11.16 -15.40
CA ALA A 332 -2.16 -10.01 -16.28
C ALA A 332 -0.78 -9.67 -16.85
N PRO A 333 -0.70 -9.23 -18.13
CA PRO A 333 0.58 -8.89 -18.73
C PRO A 333 1.36 -7.86 -17.90
N PRO A 334 2.67 -8.05 -17.73
CA PRO A 334 3.46 -7.13 -16.91
C PRO A 334 3.48 -5.72 -17.51
N PRO A 335 3.42 -4.68 -16.65
CA PRO A 335 3.55 -3.31 -17.11
C PRO A 335 4.96 -3.07 -17.66
N LYS A 336 5.05 -2.20 -18.67
CA LYS A 336 6.33 -1.79 -19.23
C LYS A 336 6.74 -0.47 -18.58
N ILE A 337 7.88 -0.48 -17.90
CA ILE A 337 8.44 0.69 -17.27
C ILE A 337 9.57 1.21 -18.18
N PRO A 338 9.39 2.37 -18.85
CA PRO A 338 10.39 2.88 -19.77
C PRO A 338 11.71 3.25 -19.09
N ASP A 339 11.64 3.76 -17.86
CA ASP A 339 12.81 4.18 -17.12
C ASP A 339 13.40 2.99 -16.36
N LYS A 340 14.35 2.30 -16.97
CA LYS A 340 15.01 1.14 -16.38
C LYS A 340 15.91 1.49 -15.19
N GLN A 341 16.25 2.78 -15.03
CA GLN A 341 17.10 3.27 -13.95
C GLN A 341 16.28 3.95 -12.85
N LEU A 342 14.97 3.74 -12.84
CA LEU A 342 14.04 4.42 -11.96
C LEU A 342 14.48 4.41 -10.49
N ASP A 343 14.88 3.25 -9.98
CA ASP A 343 15.27 3.08 -8.58
C ASP A 343 16.73 3.48 -8.30
N GLU A 344 17.53 3.74 -9.33
CA GLU A 344 18.96 4.00 -9.23
C GLU A 344 19.32 5.45 -9.53
N ARG A 345 18.37 6.29 -9.86
CA ARG A 345 18.63 7.69 -10.21
C ARG A 345 19.15 8.49 -9.03
N GLU A 346 20.19 9.25 -9.29
CA GLU A 346 20.77 10.22 -8.36
C GLU A 346 20.84 11.56 -9.04
N HIS A 347 20.27 12.59 -8.42
CA HIS A 347 20.19 13.93 -9.00
C HIS A 347 20.33 15.00 -7.92
N THR A 348 20.70 16.20 -8.33
CA THR A 348 20.62 17.38 -7.46
C THR A 348 19.15 17.77 -7.23
N ILE A 349 18.89 18.61 -6.25
CA ILE A 349 17.54 19.10 -5.95
C ILE A 349 16.94 19.81 -7.17
N GLU A 350 17.72 20.63 -7.87
CA GLU A 350 17.27 21.32 -9.08
C GLU A 350 16.93 20.35 -10.20
N GLU A 351 17.75 19.34 -10.38
CA GLU A 351 17.50 18.29 -11.38
C GLU A 351 16.24 17.48 -11.04
N TRP A 352 16.03 17.15 -9.77
CA TRP A 352 14.81 16.49 -9.33
C TRP A 352 13.59 17.35 -9.58
N LYS A 353 13.66 18.64 -9.28
CA LYS A 353 12.58 19.58 -9.54
C LYS A 353 12.18 19.56 -11.01
N GLU A 354 13.16 19.62 -11.89
CA GLU A 354 12.93 19.58 -13.34
C GLU A 354 12.32 18.27 -13.80
N LEU A 355 12.84 17.14 -13.32
CA LEU A 355 12.33 15.81 -13.66
C LEU A 355 10.88 15.62 -13.20
N ILE A 356 10.58 16.00 -11.97
CA ILE A 356 9.24 15.91 -11.42
C ILE A 356 8.28 16.82 -12.21
N TYR A 357 8.71 18.03 -12.50
CA TYR A 357 7.90 18.98 -13.27
C TYR A 357 7.56 18.43 -14.67
N LYS A 358 8.53 17.83 -15.35
CA LYS A 358 8.31 17.22 -16.67
C LYS A 358 7.29 16.08 -16.59
N GLU A 359 7.38 15.23 -15.55
CA GLU A 359 6.42 14.15 -15.35
C GLU A 359 5.02 14.69 -15.09
N VAL A 360 4.90 15.75 -14.29
CA VAL A 360 3.61 16.39 -14.03
C VAL A 360 3.00 16.93 -15.32
N LEU A 361 3.78 17.62 -16.14
CA LEU A 361 3.28 18.16 -17.43
C LEU A 361 2.85 17.04 -18.37
N ASP A 362 3.62 15.97 -18.46
CA ASP A 362 3.26 14.80 -19.28
C ASP A 362 1.95 14.18 -18.82
N LEU A 363 1.78 14.03 -17.51
CA LEU A 363 0.56 13.47 -16.94
C LEU A 363 -0.64 14.41 -17.08
N GLU A 364 -0.45 15.72 -16.92
CA GLU A 364 -1.51 16.71 -17.20
C GLU A 364 -2.03 16.57 -18.62
N GLU A 365 -1.12 16.47 -19.58
CA GLU A 365 -1.49 16.33 -21.00
C GLU A 365 -2.25 15.06 -21.27
N ARG A 366 -1.81 13.94 -20.70
CA ARG A 366 -2.46 12.63 -20.87
C ARG A 366 -3.83 12.60 -20.22
N THR A 367 -3.97 13.17 -19.04
CA THR A 367 -5.23 13.14 -18.29
C THR A 367 -6.26 14.14 -18.83
N LYS A 368 -5.82 15.18 -19.54
CA LYS A 368 -6.72 16.08 -20.26
C LYS A 368 -7.61 15.35 -21.24
N ASN A 369 -7.08 14.31 -21.89
CA ASN A 369 -7.80 13.52 -22.88
C ASN A 369 -8.54 12.32 -22.23
N GLY A 370 -8.56 12.25 -20.90
CA GLY A 370 -9.22 11.16 -20.16
C GLY A 370 -8.52 9.83 -20.23
N VAL A 371 -7.30 9.78 -20.77
CA VAL A 371 -6.54 8.54 -20.93
C VAL A 371 -5.14 8.71 -20.36
N VAL A 372 -4.79 7.90 -19.39
CA VAL A 372 -3.42 7.72 -18.93
C VAL A 372 -2.87 6.52 -19.67
N ARG A 373 -1.66 6.66 -20.25
CA ARG A 373 -1.06 5.57 -21.02
C ARG A 373 -0.85 4.34 -20.16
N GLY A 374 -1.37 3.20 -20.65
CA GLY A 374 -1.35 1.94 -19.88
C GLY A 374 -2.56 1.77 -18.98
N GLN A 375 -3.44 2.77 -18.88
CA GLN A 375 -4.67 2.69 -18.10
C GLN A 375 -5.90 2.91 -18.98
N PRO A 376 -7.02 2.23 -18.71
CA PRO A 376 -8.26 2.49 -19.43
C PRO A 376 -8.80 3.88 -19.06
N SER A 377 -9.55 4.48 -20.00
CA SER A 377 -10.29 5.69 -19.70
C SER A 377 -11.27 5.41 -18.55
N PRO A 378 -11.38 6.31 -17.54
CA PRO A 378 -12.33 6.10 -16.45
C PRO A 378 -13.77 5.87 -16.93
N LEU A 379 -14.21 6.56 -17.97
CA LEU A 379 -15.54 6.37 -18.55
C LEU A 379 -15.66 5.03 -19.28
N GLY A 380 -14.65 4.68 -20.07
CA GLY A 380 -14.61 3.39 -20.77
C GLY A 380 -14.54 2.22 -19.82
N ALA A 381 -13.76 2.32 -18.77
CA ALA A 381 -13.65 1.29 -17.76
C ALA A 381 -14.97 1.08 -17.01
N ALA A 382 -15.69 2.13 -16.71
CA ALA A 382 -17.00 2.06 -16.06
C ALA A 382 -18.02 1.34 -16.94
N VAL A 383 -18.02 1.62 -18.24
CA VAL A 383 -18.93 0.98 -19.20
C VAL A 383 -18.60 -0.52 -19.34
N ILE A 384 -17.32 -0.84 -19.47
CA ILE A 384 -16.87 -2.23 -19.59
C ILE A 384 -17.20 -3.03 -18.33
N SER A 385 -16.96 -2.44 -17.15
CA SER A 385 -17.28 -3.09 -15.88
C SER A 385 -18.78 -3.36 -15.74
N GLY A 386 -19.60 -2.41 -16.16
CA GLY A 386 -21.05 -2.55 -16.12
C GLY A 386 -21.57 -3.64 -17.03
N SER A 387 -20.92 -3.88 -18.15
CA SER A 387 -21.33 -4.89 -19.12
C SER A 387 -20.81 -6.30 -18.79
N GLN A 388 -19.69 -6.40 -18.09
CA GLN A 388 -19.01 -7.69 -17.87
C GLN A 388 -19.38 -8.39 -16.56
N HIS A 389 -20.00 -7.68 -15.62
CA HIS A 389 -20.22 -8.22 -14.28
C HIS A 389 -21.63 -7.97 -13.74
N PRO A 390 -22.67 -8.40 -14.48
CA PRO A 390 -24.04 -8.23 -13.96
C PRO A 390 -24.31 -9.09 -12.72
N SER A 391 -23.54 -10.16 -12.52
CA SER A 391 -23.75 -11.08 -11.43
C SER A 391 -22.92 -10.78 -10.17
N SER A 392 -21.91 -9.94 -10.29
CA SER A 392 -21.04 -9.63 -9.15
C SER A 392 -21.69 -8.69 -8.14
N SER A 393 -22.80 -8.08 -8.51
CA SER A 393 -23.51 -7.16 -7.63
C SER A 393 -24.28 -7.85 -6.50
N SER A 394 -24.53 -9.15 -6.61
CA SER A 394 -25.38 -9.84 -5.64
C SER A 394 -24.67 -10.21 -4.34
N SER A 395 -23.36 -10.23 -4.32
CA SER A 395 -22.58 -10.55 -3.12
C SER A 395 -22.20 -9.33 -2.30
N VAL A 396 -22.60 -8.16 -2.75
CA VAL A 396 -22.12 -6.87 -2.23
C VAL A 396 -22.80 -6.45 -0.93
N ASN A 397 -23.93 -7.07 -0.62
CA ASN A 397 -24.78 -6.57 0.47
C ASN A 397 -24.23 -6.78 1.87
N ASP A 398 -23.18 -7.60 2.01
CA ASP A 398 -22.74 -8.03 3.32
C ASP A 398 -21.64 -7.16 3.96
N VAL A 399 -21.05 -6.26 3.18
CA VAL A 399 -20.01 -5.37 3.69
C VAL A 399 -20.51 -3.93 3.82
N SER A 400 -21.79 -3.74 3.63
CA SER A 400 -22.40 -2.42 3.75
C SER A 400 -22.30 -1.81 5.15
N SER A 401 -21.94 -2.62 6.13
CA SER A 401 -21.71 -2.14 7.49
C SER A 401 -20.36 -1.44 7.67
N VAL A 402 -19.46 -1.54 6.68
CA VAL A 402 -18.24 -0.74 6.69
C VAL A 402 -18.65 0.66 6.27
N SER A 403 -18.94 1.48 7.24
CA SER A 403 -19.44 2.81 6.95
C SER A 403 -18.37 3.69 6.34
N THR A 404 -18.81 4.57 5.46
CA THR A 404 -17.94 5.59 4.87
C THR A 404 -17.35 6.53 5.91
N ASP A 405 -17.98 6.65 7.05
CA ASP A 405 -17.47 7.49 8.14
C ASP A 405 -16.18 6.97 8.70
N ALA A 406 -15.98 5.68 8.63
CA ALA A 406 -14.77 5.06 9.11
C ALA A 406 -13.53 5.41 8.26
N THR A 407 -13.73 5.69 6.96
CA THR A 407 -12.64 6.04 6.05
C THR A 407 -11.87 7.27 6.50
N LEU A 408 -12.58 8.24 7.04
CA LEU A 408 -12.00 9.51 7.43
C LEU A 408 -11.13 9.40 8.68
N ALA A 409 -11.51 8.52 9.60
CA ALA A 409 -10.79 8.35 10.85
C ALA A 409 -9.46 7.64 10.66
N SER A 410 -9.42 6.66 9.78
CA SER A 410 -8.24 5.79 9.69
C SER A 410 -7.03 6.46 9.04
N ASP A 411 -7.25 7.35 8.09
CA ASP A 411 -6.13 8.03 7.43
C ASP A 411 -5.46 9.04 8.35
N THR A 412 -6.23 9.62 9.25
CA THR A 412 -5.67 10.44 10.32
C THR A 412 -4.86 9.57 11.28
N ASP A 413 -5.38 8.39 11.56
CA ASP A 413 -4.73 7.46 12.46
C ASP A 413 -3.41 6.91 11.92
N SER A 414 -3.26 6.84 10.60
CA SER A 414 -1.98 6.38 10.05
C SER A 414 -0.83 7.32 10.40
N SER A 415 -1.10 8.60 10.55
CA SER A 415 -0.09 9.54 11.03
C SER A 415 0.14 9.44 12.54
N LEU A 416 -0.92 9.14 13.29
CA LEU A 416 -0.83 8.89 14.73
C LEU A 416 -0.11 7.58 15.03
N GLU A 417 -0.35 6.57 14.22
CA GLU A 417 0.37 5.32 14.32
C GLU A 417 1.86 5.51 14.30
N ALA A 418 2.28 6.33 13.35
CA ALA A 418 3.68 6.61 13.20
C ALA A 418 4.27 7.25 14.44
N SER A 419 3.48 7.98 15.22
CA SER A 419 3.96 8.68 16.42
C SER A 419 3.74 7.91 17.71
N SER A 420 2.70 7.09 17.80
CA SER A 420 2.31 6.46 19.07
C SER A 420 2.80 5.01 19.25
N GLY A 421 3.38 4.39 18.21
CA GLY A 421 3.90 3.04 18.30
C GLY A 421 2.81 1.97 18.27
N PRO A 422 2.77 1.04 19.23
CA PRO A 422 2.02 -0.20 19.08
C PRO A 422 0.51 -0.08 18.97
N LEU A 423 -0.03 1.08 19.20
CA LEU A 423 -1.49 1.25 19.13
C LEU A 423 -1.97 1.83 17.80
N GLY A 424 -1.02 2.03 16.88
CA GLY A 424 -1.26 2.91 15.75
C GLY A 424 -2.28 2.43 14.76
N CYS A 425 -2.05 1.33 14.13
CA CYS A 425 -2.69 1.01 12.86
C CYS A 425 -4.23 1.08 12.83
N CYS A 426 -4.87 1.06 13.95
CA CYS A 426 -6.34 0.94 14.02
C CYS A 426 -7.05 2.07 14.75
N ARG A 427 -6.40 3.19 14.91
CA ARG A 427 -6.98 4.33 15.62
C ARG A 427 -7.35 5.48 14.72
#